data_76aa14b1bf6f40a676468d2f751a2a14
#
_entry.id   76aa14b1bf6f40a676468d2f751a2a14
#
_cell.length_a   1.000
_cell.length_b   1.000
_cell.length_c   1.000
_cell.angle_alpha   90.00
_cell.angle_beta   90.00
_cell.angle_gamma   90.00
#
_symmetry.space_group_name_H-M   'P 1'
#
loop_
_entity.id
_entity.type
_entity.pdbx_description
1 polymer ?
#
loop_
_entity_poly.entity_id
_entity_poly.type
_entity_poly.pdbx_seq_one_letter_code
_entity_poly.pdbx_strand_id
1 'polypeptide(L)'
;VLIYRYLLAVAMFAVVMLFRKESFKVKWGHLIRLATLGCMFSLSSATLYVSFHYMAAGIASTILFVYPIMTAILMTVFFHEKVTWSTTLAILLAVSGVGLLYQGDGNDKLSTAGFALVMCSSLLYALYIISVNQWKNPGMSNIKFTFYILLFGLITMFIYSFIAGEKIQMLQTPMHWLYAVQLALLPTVLSLFFMTISINLIGSTPAA
;
A
#
# COMPACT_ATOMS: atom_id res chain seq x y z
N VAL A 1 11.05 8.65 -7.53
CA VAL A 1 11.20 7.24 -7.12
C VAL A 1 9.87 6.50 -7.23
N LEU A 2 8.74 6.98 -6.66
CA LEU A 2 7.43 6.28 -6.66
C LEU A 2 6.94 5.94 -8.07
N ILE A 3 6.98 6.87 -9.01
CA ILE A 3 6.53 6.67 -10.40
C ILE A 3 7.30 5.51 -11.05
N TYR A 4 8.63 5.49 -10.91
CA TYR A 4 9.45 4.39 -11.44
C TYR A 4 9.11 3.04 -10.80
N ARG A 5 8.85 3.03 -9.49
CA ARG A 5 8.41 1.83 -8.77
C ARG A 5 7.11 1.26 -9.34
N TYR A 6 6.09 2.11 -9.54
CA TYR A 6 4.81 1.69 -10.11
C TYR A 6 4.95 1.29 -11.59
N LEU A 7 5.71 2.05 -12.39
CA LEU A 7 5.95 1.77 -13.79
C LEU A 7 6.59 0.38 -13.99
N LEU A 8 7.67 0.11 -13.25
CA LEU A 8 8.36 -1.18 -13.31
C LEU A 8 7.47 -2.32 -12.82
N ALA A 9 6.70 -2.12 -11.76
CA ALA A 9 5.79 -3.12 -11.24
C ALA A 9 4.66 -3.45 -12.25
N VAL A 10 4.08 -2.45 -12.89
CA VAL A 10 3.08 -2.63 -13.97
C VAL A 10 3.69 -3.39 -15.13
N ALA A 11 4.91 -3.03 -15.57
CA ALA A 11 5.61 -3.73 -16.64
C ALA A 11 5.86 -5.22 -16.29
N MET A 12 6.31 -5.51 -15.05
CA MET A 12 6.53 -6.88 -14.60
C MET A 12 5.23 -7.70 -14.61
N PHE A 13 4.12 -7.16 -14.09
CA PHE A 13 2.84 -7.85 -14.13
C PHE A 13 2.29 -8.00 -15.54
N ALA A 14 2.48 -7.02 -16.43
CA ALA A 14 2.10 -7.13 -17.85
C ALA A 14 2.83 -8.29 -18.52
N VAL A 15 4.14 -8.42 -18.28
CA VAL A 15 4.95 -9.54 -18.80
C VAL A 15 4.43 -10.87 -18.27
N VAL A 16 4.15 -10.98 -16.98
CA VAL A 16 3.58 -12.21 -16.37
C VAL A 16 2.22 -12.55 -16.99
N MET A 17 1.34 -11.56 -17.21
CA MET A 17 0.04 -11.78 -17.85
C MET A 17 0.20 -12.27 -19.30
N LEU A 18 1.16 -11.73 -20.05
CA LEU A 18 1.45 -12.17 -21.42
C LEU A 18 1.94 -13.63 -21.43
N PHE A 19 2.87 -14.01 -20.55
CA PHE A 19 3.34 -15.40 -20.45
C PHE A 19 2.23 -16.37 -20.05
N ARG A 20 1.30 -15.96 -19.19
CA ARG A 20 0.15 -16.77 -18.77
C ARG A 20 -1.00 -16.71 -19.77
N LYS A 21 -0.87 -15.98 -20.88
CA LYS A 21 -1.94 -15.77 -21.88
C LYS A 21 -3.27 -15.29 -21.26
N GLU A 22 -3.18 -14.51 -20.19
CA GLU A 22 -4.37 -13.96 -19.55
C GLU A 22 -4.96 -12.81 -20.38
N SER A 23 -6.29 -12.76 -20.47
CA SER A 23 -6.97 -11.71 -21.21
C SER A 23 -6.94 -10.39 -20.43
N PHE A 24 -6.54 -9.30 -21.10
CA PHE A 24 -6.58 -7.92 -20.55
C PHE A 24 -8.00 -7.34 -20.51
N LYS A 25 -9.02 -8.04 -21.03
CA LYS A 25 -10.38 -7.51 -21.05
C LYS A 25 -10.99 -7.50 -19.65
N VAL A 26 -11.48 -6.35 -19.18
CA VAL A 26 -12.18 -6.17 -17.92
C VAL A 26 -13.55 -5.55 -18.17
N LYS A 27 -14.56 -6.00 -17.45
CA LYS A 27 -15.91 -5.42 -17.51
C LYS A 27 -15.89 -4.01 -16.92
N TRP A 28 -16.63 -3.08 -17.53
CA TRP A 28 -16.66 -1.66 -17.14
C TRP A 28 -16.97 -1.44 -15.64
N GLY A 29 -17.91 -2.20 -15.09
CA GLY A 29 -18.27 -2.10 -13.67
C GLY A 29 -17.14 -2.50 -12.71
N HIS A 30 -16.17 -3.32 -13.16
CA HIS A 30 -14.98 -3.67 -12.36
C HIS A 30 -13.90 -2.60 -12.45
N LEU A 31 -13.83 -1.85 -13.57
CA LEU A 31 -12.82 -0.80 -13.77
C LEU A 31 -12.92 0.30 -12.72
N ILE A 32 -14.13 0.77 -12.40
CA ILE A 32 -14.34 1.81 -11.39
C ILE A 32 -13.83 1.36 -10.02
N ARG A 33 -14.15 0.12 -9.62
CA ARG A 33 -13.69 -0.44 -8.33
C ARG A 33 -12.18 -0.60 -8.30
N LEU A 34 -11.58 -1.11 -9.39
CA LEU A 34 -10.13 -1.23 -9.51
C LEU A 34 -9.43 0.13 -9.48
N ALA A 35 -10.03 1.14 -10.12
CA ALA A 35 -9.52 2.51 -10.09
C ALA A 35 -9.57 3.08 -8.65
N THR A 36 -10.67 2.89 -7.92
CA THR A 36 -10.79 3.31 -6.53
C THR A 36 -9.73 2.64 -5.65
N LEU A 37 -9.55 1.32 -5.78
CA LEU A 37 -8.53 0.58 -5.03
C LEU A 37 -7.10 1.03 -5.38
N GLY A 38 -6.81 1.22 -6.66
CA GLY A 38 -5.52 1.73 -7.11
C GLY A 38 -5.24 3.15 -6.61
N CYS A 39 -6.26 4.01 -6.60
CA CYS A 39 -6.17 5.36 -6.06
C CYS A 39 -5.88 5.34 -4.55
N MET A 40 -6.63 4.55 -3.77
CA MET A 40 -6.41 4.42 -2.31
C MET A 40 -4.99 3.92 -2.00
N PHE A 41 -4.55 2.86 -2.68
CA PHE A 41 -3.22 2.30 -2.50
C PHE A 41 -2.10 3.30 -2.85
N SER A 42 -2.25 4.02 -3.96
CA SER A 42 -1.24 4.99 -4.40
C SER A 42 -1.22 6.24 -3.55
N LEU A 43 -2.37 6.76 -3.13
CA LEU A 43 -2.46 7.90 -2.20
C LEU A 43 -1.85 7.56 -0.84
N SER A 44 -2.07 6.34 -0.31
CA SER A 44 -1.38 5.86 0.88
C SER A 44 0.14 5.90 0.70
N SER A 45 0.64 5.39 -0.43
CA SER A 45 2.08 5.45 -0.74
C SER A 45 2.61 6.88 -0.87
N ALA A 46 1.82 7.80 -1.46
CA ALA A 46 2.21 9.20 -1.63
C ALA A 46 2.29 9.92 -0.28
N THR A 47 1.26 9.78 0.57
CA THR A 47 1.24 10.40 1.89
C THR A 47 2.37 9.90 2.79
N LEU A 48 2.68 8.60 2.72
CA LEU A 48 3.86 8.05 3.39
C LEU A 48 5.16 8.68 2.87
N TYR A 49 5.31 8.78 1.55
CA TYR A 49 6.52 9.34 0.95
C TYR A 49 6.70 10.83 1.32
N VAL A 50 5.61 11.60 1.33
CA VAL A 50 5.62 13.00 1.78
C VAL A 50 6.03 13.11 3.26
N SER A 51 5.62 12.16 4.11
CA SER A 51 6.00 12.17 5.52
C SER A 51 7.51 12.06 5.76
N PHE A 52 8.27 11.46 4.83
CA PHE A 52 9.73 11.36 4.91
C PHE A 52 10.45 12.71 4.83
N HIS A 53 9.77 13.79 4.40
CA HIS A 53 10.30 15.15 4.48
C HIS A 53 10.20 15.75 5.90
N TYR A 54 9.37 15.15 6.76
CA TYR A 54 9.09 15.65 8.11
C TYR A 54 9.69 14.78 9.20
N MET A 55 10.06 13.53 8.89
CA MET A 55 10.65 12.59 9.85
C MET A 55 11.49 11.53 9.13
N ALA A 56 12.35 10.85 9.87
CA ALA A 56 13.18 9.76 9.34
C ALA A 56 12.28 8.63 8.77
N ALA A 57 12.67 8.09 7.61
CA ALA A 57 11.90 7.06 6.91
C ALA A 57 11.68 5.79 7.76
N GLY A 58 12.63 5.43 8.62
CA GLY A 58 12.53 4.31 9.57
C GLY A 58 11.40 4.52 10.57
N ILE A 59 11.30 5.72 11.17
CA ILE A 59 10.24 6.10 12.12
C ILE A 59 8.88 6.08 11.43
N ALA A 60 8.77 6.74 10.27
CA ALA A 60 7.54 6.76 9.50
C ALA A 60 7.06 5.35 9.11
N SER A 61 7.98 4.49 8.66
CA SER A 61 7.68 3.09 8.32
C SER A 61 7.21 2.28 9.52
N THR A 62 7.78 2.51 10.71
CA THR A 62 7.34 1.84 11.93
C THR A 62 5.94 2.29 12.35
N ILE A 63 5.65 3.59 12.28
CA ILE A 63 4.31 4.12 12.58
C ILE A 63 3.29 3.60 11.55
N LEU A 64 3.68 3.40 10.30
CA LEU A 64 2.81 2.83 9.28
C LEU A 64 2.22 1.49 9.71
N PHE A 65 2.97 0.66 10.45
CA PHE A 65 2.48 -0.62 10.98
C PHE A 65 1.31 -0.50 11.97
N VAL A 66 0.75 0.68 12.17
CA VAL A 66 -0.56 0.89 12.82
C VAL A 66 -1.72 0.45 11.89
N TYR A 67 -1.49 0.28 10.57
CA TYR A 67 -2.57 -0.09 9.65
C TYR A 67 -3.29 -1.42 10.00
N PRO A 68 -2.66 -2.47 10.53
CA PRO A 68 -3.38 -3.68 10.94
C PRO A 68 -4.34 -3.40 12.10
N ILE A 69 -3.94 -2.52 13.02
CA ILE A 69 -4.81 -2.09 14.13
C ILE A 69 -6.04 -1.37 13.58
N MET A 70 -5.83 -0.42 12.67
CA MET A 70 -6.92 0.30 12.01
C MET A 70 -7.83 -0.66 11.24
N THR A 71 -7.25 -1.64 10.53
CA THR A 71 -8.01 -2.68 9.82
C THR A 71 -8.89 -3.46 10.80
N ALA A 72 -8.33 -3.94 11.92
CA ALA A 72 -9.08 -4.70 12.93
C ALA A 72 -10.21 -3.87 13.55
N ILE A 73 -9.95 -2.61 13.90
CA ILE A 73 -10.96 -1.70 14.45
C ILE A 73 -12.09 -1.46 13.44
N LEU A 74 -11.76 -1.13 12.20
CA LEU A 74 -12.75 -0.89 11.15
C LEU A 74 -13.58 -2.14 10.84
N MET A 75 -12.95 -3.31 10.80
CA MET A 75 -13.66 -4.58 10.58
C MET A 75 -14.59 -4.92 11.73
N THR A 76 -14.20 -4.63 12.97
CA THR A 76 -15.06 -4.83 14.14
C THR A 76 -16.23 -3.87 14.15
N VAL A 77 -15.99 -2.57 13.91
CA VAL A 77 -17.03 -1.53 14.00
C VAL A 77 -18.02 -1.61 12.85
N PHE A 78 -17.56 -1.76 11.62
CA PHE A 78 -18.41 -1.70 10.44
C PHE A 78 -18.93 -3.07 9.96
N PHE A 79 -18.18 -4.13 10.21
CA PHE A 79 -18.51 -5.48 9.72
C PHE A 79 -18.79 -6.47 10.85
N HIS A 80 -18.79 -6.02 12.10
CA HIS A 80 -19.07 -6.83 13.31
C HIS A 80 -18.19 -8.07 13.42
N GLU A 81 -16.95 -8.01 12.89
CA GLU A 81 -15.99 -9.10 13.01
C GLU A 81 -15.58 -9.27 14.48
N LYS A 82 -15.57 -10.52 14.96
CA LYS A 82 -15.19 -10.81 16.36
C LYS A 82 -13.70 -10.62 16.54
N VAL A 83 -13.31 -9.75 17.46
CA VAL A 83 -11.91 -9.58 17.86
C VAL A 83 -11.44 -10.86 18.55
N THR A 84 -10.41 -11.49 18.04
CA THR A 84 -9.78 -12.63 18.70
C THR A 84 -8.78 -12.15 19.76
N TRP A 85 -8.49 -12.99 20.75
CA TRP A 85 -7.47 -12.68 21.75
C TRP A 85 -6.09 -12.39 21.12
N SER A 86 -5.75 -13.13 20.07
CA SER A 86 -4.51 -12.90 19.30
C SER A 86 -4.49 -11.50 18.67
N THR A 87 -5.61 -11.03 18.11
CA THR A 87 -5.72 -9.67 17.55
C THR A 87 -5.54 -8.62 18.63
N THR A 88 -6.14 -8.80 19.80
CA THR A 88 -5.99 -7.87 20.94
C THR A 88 -4.54 -7.80 21.40
N LEU A 89 -3.86 -8.95 21.52
CA LEU A 89 -2.45 -9.00 21.91
C LEU A 89 -1.55 -8.32 20.87
N ALA A 90 -1.81 -8.56 19.58
CA ALA A 90 -1.07 -7.91 18.47
C ALA A 90 -1.24 -6.39 18.51
N ILE A 91 -2.45 -5.89 18.76
CA ILE A 91 -2.72 -4.46 18.92
C ILE A 91 -1.93 -3.87 20.10
N LEU A 92 -1.94 -4.53 21.26
CA LEU A 92 -1.21 -4.06 22.44
C LEU A 92 0.31 -4.02 22.18
N LEU A 93 0.86 -5.04 21.54
CA LEU A 93 2.29 -5.09 21.17
C LEU A 93 2.65 -3.99 20.17
N ALA A 94 1.82 -3.74 19.16
CA ALA A 94 2.08 -2.71 18.16
C ALA A 94 1.98 -1.30 18.77
N VAL A 95 0.98 -1.02 19.62
CA VAL A 95 0.85 0.28 20.32
C VAL A 95 2.03 0.51 21.26
N SER A 96 2.45 -0.51 22.02
CA SER A 96 3.62 -0.40 22.90
C SER A 96 4.91 -0.17 22.10
N GLY A 97 5.09 -0.86 20.97
CA GLY A 97 6.24 -0.65 20.07
C GLY A 97 6.32 0.78 19.52
N VAL A 98 5.19 1.33 19.04
CA VAL A 98 5.12 2.73 18.60
C VAL A 98 5.36 3.70 19.77
N GLY A 99 4.83 3.39 20.96
CA GLY A 99 5.06 4.20 22.15
C GLY A 99 6.54 4.23 22.59
N LEU A 100 7.25 3.11 22.51
CA LEU A 100 8.68 3.03 22.79
C LEU A 100 9.50 3.84 21.76
N LEU A 101 9.07 3.84 20.50
CA LEU A 101 9.71 4.64 19.45
C LEU A 101 9.61 6.14 19.71
N TYR A 102 8.50 6.58 20.32
CA TYR A 102 8.29 7.98 20.68
C TYR A 102 9.25 8.47 21.79
N GLN A 103 9.71 7.57 22.66
CA GLN A 103 10.66 7.86 23.75
C GLN A 103 12.13 7.80 23.32
N GLY A 104 12.43 7.37 22.08
CA GLY A 104 13.79 7.27 21.55
C GLY A 104 14.41 8.64 21.24
N ASP A 105 15.69 8.75 21.50
CA ASP A 105 16.65 9.84 21.37
C ASP A 105 16.09 11.23 20.99
N GLY A 106 16.08 12.13 21.98
CA GLY A 106 15.46 13.47 21.97
C GLY A 106 15.94 14.48 20.92
N ASN A 107 16.61 14.07 19.85
CA ASN A 107 17.03 14.92 18.74
C ASN A 107 16.13 14.82 17.48
N ASP A 108 15.43 13.71 17.28
CA ASP A 108 14.49 13.58 16.17
C ASP A 108 13.06 13.93 16.67
N LYS A 109 12.76 15.23 16.68
CA LYS A 109 11.41 15.71 17.00
C LYS A 109 10.41 15.10 16.04
N LEU A 110 9.52 14.27 16.58
CA LEU A 110 8.39 13.74 15.83
C LEU A 110 7.56 14.92 15.33
N SER A 111 7.64 15.22 14.05
CA SER A 111 6.84 16.30 13.46
C SER A 111 5.36 15.90 13.49
N THR A 112 4.52 16.73 14.11
CA THR A 112 3.06 16.51 14.14
C THR A 112 2.49 16.36 12.73
N ALA A 113 2.99 17.12 11.77
CA ALA A 113 2.60 17.03 10.37
C ALA A 113 3.00 15.68 9.75
N GLY A 114 4.24 15.23 9.99
CA GLY A 114 4.70 13.91 9.53
C GLY A 114 3.89 12.78 10.14
N PHE A 115 3.62 12.83 11.44
CA PHE A 115 2.78 11.85 12.13
C PHE A 115 1.35 11.79 11.54
N ALA A 116 0.71 12.94 11.32
CA ALA A 116 -0.62 13.01 10.71
C ALA A 116 -0.64 12.41 9.30
N LEU A 117 0.41 12.65 8.50
CA LEU A 117 0.55 12.09 7.16
C LEU A 117 0.69 10.56 7.19
N VAL A 118 1.48 10.00 8.12
CA VAL A 118 1.62 8.54 8.27
C VAL A 118 0.31 7.92 8.75
N MET A 119 -0.40 8.55 9.68
CA MET A 119 -1.71 8.08 10.14
C MET A 119 -2.74 8.07 9.00
N CYS A 120 -2.75 9.12 8.17
CA CYS A 120 -3.57 9.17 6.96
C CYS A 120 -3.19 8.04 5.98
N SER A 121 -1.90 7.82 5.76
CA SER A 121 -1.40 6.71 4.94
C SER A 121 -1.86 5.35 5.46
N SER A 122 -1.73 5.12 6.77
CA SER A 122 -2.15 3.87 7.43
C SER A 122 -3.66 3.65 7.29
N LEU A 123 -4.47 4.70 7.44
CA LEU A 123 -5.92 4.64 7.26
C LEU A 123 -6.29 4.30 5.81
N LEU A 124 -5.70 4.97 4.83
CA LEU A 124 -5.93 4.69 3.40
C LEU A 124 -5.55 3.26 3.04
N TYR A 125 -4.46 2.75 3.60
CA TYR A 125 -4.02 1.38 3.38
C TYR A 125 -4.96 0.36 4.03
N ALA A 126 -5.42 0.62 5.27
CA ALA A 126 -6.43 -0.20 5.94
C ALA A 126 -7.74 -0.26 5.15
N LEU A 127 -8.23 0.89 4.66
CA LEU A 127 -9.42 0.96 3.83
C LEU A 127 -9.23 0.20 2.51
N TYR A 128 -8.04 0.27 1.90
CA TYR A 128 -7.70 -0.52 0.72
C TYR A 128 -7.82 -2.03 1.01
N ILE A 129 -7.19 -2.53 2.09
CA ILE A 129 -7.22 -3.96 2.47
C ILE A 129 -8.66 -4.42 2.71
N ILE A 130 -9.46 -3.65 3.45
CA ILE A 130 -10.87 -3.96 3.72
C ILE A 130 -11.66 -3.99 2.41
N SER A 131 -11.47 -3.02 1.53
CA SER A 131 -12.17 -2.96 0.26
C SER A 131 -11.83 -4.15 -0.65
N VAL A 132 -10.56 -4.61 -0.65
CA VAL A 132 -10.14 -5.84 -1.35
C VAL A 132 -10.86 -7.06 -0.77
N ASN A 133 -10.97 -7.17 0.56
CA ASN A 133 -11.66 -8.28 1.23
C ASN A 133 -13.15 -8.31 0.89
N GLN A 134 -13.81 -7.16 0.91
CA GLN A 134 -15.25 -7.05 0.65
C GLN A 134 -15.61 -7.32 -0.82
N TRP A 135 -14.70 -7.05 -1.72
CA TRP A 135 -14.95 -7.24 -3.15
C TRP A 135 -14.66 -8.65 -3.64
N LYS A 136 -14.74 -9.69 -2.85
CA LYS A 136 -14.54 -11.10 -3.23
C LYS A 136 -14.56 -11.29 -4.74
N ASN A 137 -13.40 -11.29 -5.34
CA ASN A 137 -13.09 -11.18 -6.79
C ASN A 137 -13.77 -12.30 -7.63
N PRO A 138 -15.01 -12.21 -8.10
CA PRO A 138 -15.64 -13.29 -8.86
C PRO A 138 -15.08 -13.31 -10.29
N GLY A 139 -14.21 -14.29 -10.56
CA GLY A 139 -13.77 -14.60 -11.92
C GLY A 139 -12.59 -13.80 -12.47
N MET A 140 -11.83 -13.10 -11.63
CA MET A 140 -10.58 -12.41 -12.01
C MET A 140 -9.40 -13.05 -11.30
N SER A 141 -8.30 -13.34 -12.01
CA SER A 141 -7.07 -13.84 -11.39
C SER A 141 -6.44 -12.79 -10.50
N ASN A 142 -5.75 -13.21 -9.41
CA ASN A 142 -5.04 -12.29 -8.53
C ASN A 142 -3.97 -11.48 -9.27
N ILE A 143 -3.35 -12.04 -10.30
CA ILE A 143 -2.37 -11.36 -11.14
C ILE A 143 -3.00 -10.19 -11.88
N LYS A 144 -4.12 -10.45 -12.57
CA LYS A 144 -4.87 -9.44 -13.31
C LYS A 144 -5.42 -8.35 -12.38
N PHE A 145 -5.92 -8.74 -11.22
CA PHE A 145 -6.40 -7.82 -10.20
C PHE A 145 -5.29 -6.87 -9.74
N THR A 146 -4.14 -7.42 -9.34
CA THR A 146 -2.99 -6.63 -8.87
C THR A 146 -2.42 -5.75 -9.99
N PHE A 147 -2.37 -6.25 -11.23
CA PHE A 147 -1.96 -5.46 -12.40
C PHE A 147 -2.80 -4.19 -12.54
N TYR A 148 -4.13 -4.30 -12.49
CA TYR A 148 -5.01 -3.13 -12.65
C TYR A 148 -4.94 -2.16 -11.47
N ILE A 149 -4.79 -2.64 -10.24
CA ILE A 149 -4.57 -1.78 -9.08
C ILE A 149 -3.29 -0.96 -9.27
N LEU A 150 -2.20 -1.59 -9.68
CA LEU A 150 -0.94 -0.89 -9.93
C LEU A 150 -1.03 0.06 -11.13
N LEU A 151 -1.75 -0.31 -12.19
CA LEU A 151 -1.96 0.53 -13.36
C LEU A 151 -2.73 1.81 -12.99
N PHE A 152 -3.84 1.69 -12.27
CA PHE A 152 -4.58 2.86 -11.79
C PHE A 152 -3.80 3.63 -10.73
N GLY A 153 -3.01 2.95 -9.90
CA GLY A 153 -2.08 3.58 -8.98
C GLY A 153 -1.03 4.42 -9.71
N LEU A 154 -0.47 3.91 -10.81
CA LEU A 154 0.46 4.65 -11.67
C LEU A 154 -0.18 5.91 -12.25
N ILE A 155 -1.40 5.78 -12.78
CA ILE A 155 -2.17 6.92 -13.32
C ILE A 155 -2.37 7.98 -12.21
N THR A 156 -2.77 7.57 -11.02
CA THR A 156 -2.95 8.47 -9.88
C THR A 156 -1.63 9.17 -9.50
N MET A 157 -0.50 8.45 -9.54
CA MET A 157 0.82 9.05 -9.29
C MET A 157 1.23 10.07 -10.35
N PHE A 158 0.91 9.83 -11.62
CA PHE A 158 1.16 10.81 -12.67
C PHE A 158 0.30 12.07 -12.48
N ILE A 159 -0.99 11.90 -12.15
CA ILE A 159 -1.89 13.02 -11.86
C ILE A 159 -1.37 13.81 -10.65
N TYR A 160 -0.99 13.13 -9.58
CA TYR A 160 -0.41 13.75 -8.38
C TYR A 160 0.87 14.55 -8.71
N SER A 161 1.81 13.95 -9.43
CA SER A 161 3.07 14.60 -9.83
C SER A 161 2.82 15.84 -10.69
N PHE A 162 1.84 15.76 -11.60
CA PHE A 162 1.45 16.89 -12.45
C PHE A 162 0.85 18.05 -11.64
N ILE A 163 -0.05 17.75 -10.69
CA ILE A 163 -0.69 18.76 -9.82
C ILE A 163 0.33 19.37 -8.86
N ALA A 164 1.22 18.54 -8.29
CA ALA A 164 2.26 19.00 -7.37
C ALA A 164 3.40 19.77 -8.07
N GLY A 165 3.42 19.81 -9.40
CA GLY A 165 4.49 20.47 -10.16
C GLY A 165 5.86 19.79 -10.02
N GLU A 166 5.90 18.54 -9.54
CA GLU A 166 7.13 17.79 -9.36
C GLU A 166 7.72 17.37 -10.71
N LYS A 167 8.97 17.75 -10.95
CA LYS A 167 9.71 17.30 -12.16
C LYS A 167 10.14 15.84 -11.97
N ILE A 168 9.75 14.99 -12.91
CA ILE A 168 10.22 13.59 -12.94
C ILE A 168 11.72 13.62 -13.30
N GLN A 169 12.57 13.38 -12.30
CA GLN A 169 14.01 13.29 -12.51
C GLN A 169 14.35 11.94 -13.16
N MET A 170 15.15 11.98 -14.22
CA MET A 170 15.67 10.75 -14.83
C MET A 170 16.70 10.08 -13.92
N LEU A 171 16.64 8.75 -13.85
CA LEU A 171 17.63 7.95 -13.14
C LEU A 171 18.95 7.95 -13.93
N GLN A 172 19.97 8.64 -13.41
CA GLN A 172 21.21 8.92 -14.12
C GLN A 172 22.25 7.80 -14.00
N THR A 173 22.16 6.97 -12.94
CA THR A 173 23.16 5.93 -12.67
C THR A 173 22.57 4.53 -12.75
N PRO A 174 23.34 3.50 -13.17
CA PRO A 174 22.89 2.11 -13.15
C PRO A 174 22.44 1.65 -11.75
N MET A 175 23.06 2.18 -10.71
CA MET A 175 22.73 1.85 -9.32
C MET A 175 21.33 2.34 -8.94
N HIS A 176 20.90 3.52 -9.42
CA HIS A 176 19.55 4.01 -9.22
C HIS A 176 18.50 3.11 -9.89
N TRP A 177 18.82 2.57 -11.06
CA TRP A 177 17.96 1.58 -11.73
C TRP A 177 17.87 0.27 -10.95
N LEU A 178 18.98 -0.22 -10.40
CA LEU A 178 19.01 -1.41 -9.56
C LEU A 178 18.09 -1.23 -8.33
N TYR A 179 18.21 -0.12 -7.62
CA TYR A 179 17.36 0.18 -6.49
C TYR A 179 15.88 0.35 -6.88
N ALA A 180 15.59 0.97 -8.03
CA ALA A 180 14.23 1.11 -8.53
C ALA A 180 13.59 -0.25 -8.84
N VAL A 181 14.34 -1.16 -9.48
CA VAL A 181 13.90 -2.54 -9.77
C VAL A 181 13.68 -3.32 -8.46
N GLN A 182 14.61 -3.22 -7.50
CA GLN A 182 14.48 -3.89 -6.20
C GLN A 182 13.24 -3.41 -5.43
N LEU A 183 12.98 -2.08 -5.42
CA LEU A 183 11.79 -1.49 -4.81
C LEU A 183 10.49 -1.83 -5.57
N ALA A 184 10.55 -2.06 -6.86
CA ALA A 184 9.40 -2.52 -7.62
C ALA A 184 9.12 -4.00 -7.35
N LEU A 185 10.15 -4.85 -7.33
CA LEU A 185 9.99 -6.31 -7.22
C LEU A 185 9.59 -6.73 -5.81
N LEU A 186 10.38 -6.38 -4.78
CA LEU A 186 10.19 -6.92 -3.42
C LEU A 186 8.97 -6.32 -2.72
N PRO A 187 8.92 -5.00 -2.39
CA PRO A 187 7.83 -4.45 -1.61
C PRO A 187 6.57 -4.13 -2.43
N THR A 188 6.62 -4.20 -3.77
CA THR A 188 5.45 -3.88 -4.59
C THR A 188 4.91 -5.13 -5.27
N VAL A 189 5.67 -5.78 -6.15
CA VAL A 189 5.16 -6.93 -6.93
C VAL A 189 4.89 -8.13 -6.01
N LEU A 190 5.90 -8.59 -5.27
CA LEU A 190 5.77 -9.76 -4.41
C LEU A 190 4.86 -9.50 -3.22
N SER A 191 5.06 -8.40 -2.52
CA SER A 191 4.27 -8.06 -1.33
C SER A 191 2.78 -7.90 -1.67
N LEU A 192 2.45 -7.13 -2.71
CA LEU A 192 1.06 -6.88 -3.09
C LEU A 192 0.37 -8.16 -3.61
N PHE A 193 1.10 -8.97 -4.36
CA PHE A 193 0.59 -10.23 -4.87
C PHE A 193 0.26 -11.21 -3.74
N PHE A 194 1.20 -11.41 -2.80
CA PHE A 194 0.97 -12.30 -1.65
C PHE A 194 -0.09 -11.74 -0.71
N MET A 195 -0.11 -10.42 -0.50
CA MET A 195 -1.15 -9.76 0.31
C MET A 195 -2.54 -9.99 -0.28
N THR A 196 -2.70 -9.82 -1.61
CA THR A 196 -3.97 -10.07 -2.29
C THR A 196 -4.42 -11.53 -2.15
N ILE A 197 -3.50 -12.49 -2.27
CA ILE A 197 -3.79 -13.91 -2.05
C ILE A 197 -4.21 -14.15 -0.60
N SER A 198 -3.46 -13.63 0.36
CA SER A 198 -3.75 -13.79 1.79
C SER A 198 -5.14 -13.24 2.15
N ILE A 199 -5.48 -12.03 1.70
CA ILE A 199 -6.81 -11.44 1.93
C ILE A 199 -7.91 -12.34 1.37
N ASN A 200 -7.72 -12.90 0.18
CA ASN A 200 -8.73 -13.78 -0.45
C ASN A 200 -8.88 -15.13 0.27
N LEU A 201 -7.83 -15.62 0.93
CA LEU A 201 -7.83 -16.92 1.62
C LEU A 201 -8.31 -16.82 3.07
N ILE A 202 -7.80 -15.85 3.82
CA ILE A 202 -7.99 -15.77 5.28
C ILE A 202 -8.69 -14.50 5.76
N GLY A 203 -9.01 -13.58 4.85
CA GLY A 203 -9.66 -12.30 5.18
C GLY A 203 -8.68 -11.16 5.46
N SER A 204 -9.23 -9.94 5.67
CA SER A 204 -8.44 -8.71 5.82
C SER A 204 -7.69 -8.64 7.15
N THR A 205 -8.36 -8.96 8.26
CA THR A 205 -7.79 -8.83 9.62
C THR A 205 -6.58 -9.73 9.86
N PRO A 206 -6.61 -11.04 9.55
CA PRO A 206 -5.43 -11.90 9.73
C PRO A 206 -4.38 -11.72 8.63
N ALA A 207 -4.73 -11.11 7.49
CA ALA A 207 -3.77 -10.84 6.40
C ALA A 207 -3.00 -9.53 6.61
N ALA A 208 -3.53 -8.58 7.38
CA ALA A 208 -2.89 -7.31 7.73
C ALA A 208 -1.85 -7.48 8.83
#